data_6f9d5ba3268f835a21b05ffdc950baf2
#
_entry.id   6f9d5ba3268f835a21b05ffdc950baf2
#
_cell.length_a   1.000
_cell.length_b   1.000
_cell.length_c   1.000
_cell.angle_alpha   90.00
_cell.angle_beta   90.00
_cell.angle_gamma   90.00
#
_symmetry.space_group_name_H-M   'P 1'
#
loop_
_entity.id
_entity.type
_entity.pdbx_description
1 polymer ?
#
loop_
_entity_poly.entity_id
_entity_poly.type
_entity_poly.pdbx_seq_one_letter_code
_entity_poly.pdbx_strand_id
1 'polypeptide(L)'
;MNIVAEIGINHNGLIQRAKDMIKHLAGSYVTHIKFQKFTPELFVSPEKFNLPHPNPVNAFASTYGEHKRKLDLSKKEHIELKSFVEYNGMKYACSVCDDKALAEIVEVKPDYIKVPSALNHDLRFINKIASTWDGPIHISLGMTSKDEVEKLMAYCIKFMDRVVFYDCTSDYTGNGPVYMSEKYSMVKGYSCHYPDPAFGIVAASRGAEWIEYHTTFDRESKGTDHKISLTTHEMKSLGRSIALLSKIQARPEDVPINERADRERLKP
;
A
#
# COMPACT_ATOMS: atom_id res chain seq x y z
N MET A 1 -9.14 11.31 3.71
CA MET A 1 -8.65 10.30 2.75
C MET A 1 -7.19 10.06 2.99
N ASN A 2 -6.77 8.81 3.13
CA ASN A 2 -5.38 8.42 3.31
C ASN A 2 -4.85 7.83 1.99
N ILE A 3 -3.77 8.40 1.48
CA ILE A 3 -3.12 7.94 0.24
C ILE A 3 -1.75 7.40 0.59
N VAL A 4 -1.54 6.12 0.31
CA VAL A 4 -0.35 5.37 0.69
C VAL A 4 0.49 5.09 -0.56
N ALA A 5 1.70 5.62 -0.58
CA ALA A 5 2.71 5.25 -1.56
C ALA A 5 3.53 4.09 -1.02
N GLU A 6 3.29 2.89 -1.53
CA GLU A 6 4.07 1.70 -1.23
C GLU A 6 5.36 1.71 -2.05
N ILE A 7 6.45 2.17 -1.45
CA ILE A 7 7.78 2.01 -2.05
C ILE A 7 8.17 0.54 -2.02
N GLY A 8 7.75 -0.19 -0.98
CA GLY A 8 7.99 -1.62 -0.84
C GLY A 8 9.47 -1.94 -0.99
N ILE A 9 9.81 -2.67 -2.05
CA ILE A 9 11.19 -3.01 -2.44
C ILE A 9 11.69 -2.23 -3.68
N ASN A 10 10.93 -1.28 -4.20
CA ASN A 10 11.29 -0.50 -5.41
C ASN A 10 12.49 0.46 -5.19
N HIS A 11 12.97 0.56 -3.97
CA HIS A 11 14.26 1.19 -3.67
C HIS A 11 15.46 0.33 -4.12
N ASN A 12 15.25 -0.93 -4.52
CA ASN A 12 16.29 -1.85 -5.03
C ASN A 12 17.49 -2.02 -4.07
N GLY A 13 17.25 -2.02 -2.73
CA GLY A 13 18.26 -2.12 -1.70
C GLY A 13 19.07 -0.84 -1.44
N LEU A 14 18.69 0.28 -2.06
CA LEU A 14 19.38 1.56 -1.94
C LEU A 14 18.56 2.56 -1.12
N ILE A 15 18.97 2.83 0.10
CA ILE A 15 18.29 3.79 0.98
C ILE A 15 18.20 5.20 0.34
N GLN A 16 19.22 5.60 -0.43
CA GLN A 16 19.20 6.89 -1.10
C GLN A 16 18.06 6.96 -2.14
N ARG A 17 17.83 5.89 -2.90
CA ARG A 17 16.71 5.81 -3.85
C ARG A 17 15.36 5.94 -3.13
N ALA A 18 15.21 5.29 -1.98
CA ALA A 18 14.01 5.45 -1.14
C ALA A 18 13.81 6.90 -0.71
N LYS A 19 14.86 7.57 -0.23
CA LYS A 19 14.82 8.99 0.16
C LYS A 19 14.48 9.92 -1.01
N ASP A 20 15.01 9.65 -2.20
CA ASP A 20 14.70 10.45 -3.39
C ASP A 20 13.22 10.29 -3.79
N MET A 21 12.65 9.09 -3.68
CA MET A 21 11.21 8.86 -3.89
C MET A 21 10.36 9.62 -2.86
N ILE A 22 10.75 9.58 -1.57
CA ILE A 22 10.08 10.32 -0.50
C ILE A 22 10.07 11.82 -0.81
N LYS A 23 11.24 12.41 -1.15
CA LYS A 23 11.34 13.83 -1.53
C LYS A 23 10.43 14.18 -2.70
N HIS A 24 10.39 13.32 -3.71
CA HIS A 24 9.52 13.52 -4.87
C HIS A 24 8.03 13.55 -4.50
N LEU A 25 7.61 12.80 -3.49
CA LEU A 25 6.22 12.73 -3.01
C LEU A 25 5.87 13.82 -2.00
N ALA A 26 6.87 14.45 -1.39
CA ALA A 26 6.66 15.51 -0.39
C ALA A 26 5.84 16.68 -0.97
N GLY A 27 5.01 17.29 -0.12
CA GLY A 27 4.14 18.39 -0.51
C GLY A 27 2.99 18.01 -1.45
N SER A 28 2.77 16.71 -1.70
CA SER A 28 1.63 16.21 -2.45
C SER A 28 0.49 15.77 -1.49
N TYR A 29 -0.56 15.17 -2.06
CA TYR A 29 -1.65 14.57 -1.28
C TYR A 29 -1.32 13.17 -0.71
N VAL A 30 -0.12 12.64 -0.96
CA VAL A 30 0.34 11.39 -0.35
C VAL A 30 0.53 11.62 1.15
N THR A 31 -0.13 10.79 1.95
CA THR A 31 -0.13 10.92 3.41
C THR A 31 0.80 9.94 4.10
N HIS A 32 1.02 8.78 3.48
CA HIS A 32 1.84 7.71 4.05
C HIS A 32 2.83 7.17 3.02
N ILE A 33 4.04 6.88 3.50
CA ILE A 33 5.03 6.10 2.78
C ILE A 33 5.13 4.73 3.45
N LYS A 34 5.00 3.67 2.66
CA LYS A 34 5.07 2.32 3.19
C LYS A 34 6.25 1.55 2.58
N PHE A 35 6.85 0.72 3.41
CA PHE A 35 7.93 -0.19 3.08
C PHE A 35 7.54 -1.62 3.40
N GLN A 36 8.43 -2.56 3.07
CA GLN A 36 8.33 -3.97 3.44
C GLN A 36 9.55 -4.35 4.27
N LYS A 37 9.32 -5.16 5.31
CA LYS A 37 10.38 -5.77 6.09
C LYS A 37 10.17 -7.27 6.13
N PHE A 38 11.20 -8.01 5.79
CA PHE A 38 11.25 -9.46 5.85
C PHE A 38 12.65 -9.89 6.25
N THR A 39 12.77 -11.11 6.78
CA THR A 39 14.07 -11.75 7.01
C THR A 39 14.27 -12.76 5.88
N PRO A 40 15.24 -12.58 4.98
CA PRO A 40 15.38 -13.43 3.78
C PRO A 40 15.38 -14.93 4.08
N GLU A 41 16.03 -15.35 5.15
CA GLU A 41 16.15 -16.75 5.59
C GLU A 41 14.83 -17.35 6.15
N LEU A 42 13.89 -16.49 6.58
CA LEU A 42 12.58 -16.90 7.09
C LEU A 42 11.50 -16.72 6.02
N PHE A 43 11.67 -15.74 5.14
CA PHE A 43 10.72 -15.40 4.08
C PHE A 43 10.82 -16.35 2.88
N VAL A 44 12.02 -16.79 2.53
CA VAL A 44 12.26 -17.72 1.43
C VAL A 44 12.42 -19.13 1.98
N SER A 45 11.65 -20.08 1.47
CA SER A 45 11.80 -21.48 1.91
C SER A 45 13.20 -22.02 1.62
N PRO A 46 13.74 -22.91 2.49
CA PRO A 46 15.10 -23.43 2.33
C PRO A 46 15.38 -24.04 0.94
N GLU A 47 14.36 -24.71 0.36
CA GLU A 47 14.46 -25.33 -0.96
C GLU A 47 14.66 -24.30 -2.07
N LYS A 48 14.06 -23.11 -1.95
CA LYS A 48 14.12 -22.03 -2.95
C LYS A 48 15.30 -21.09 -2.73
N PHE A 49 15.86 -21.05 -1.52
CA PHE A 49 16.85 -20.04 -1.13
C PHE A 49 18.09 -20.03 -2.04
N ASN A 50 18.56 -21.23 -2.40
CA ASN A 50 19.76 -21.43 -3.23
C ASN A 50 19.43 -21.58 -4.74
N LEU A 51 18.15 -21.54 -5.13
CA LEU A 51 17.78 -21.59 -6.54
C LEU A 51 17.94 -20.23 -7.21
N PRO A 52 18.15 -20.17 -8.54
CA PRO A 52 18.10 -18.92 -9.29
C PRO A 52 16.75 -18.21 -9.11
N HIS A 53 16.75 -16.90 -9.26
CA HIS A 53 15.50 -16.13 -9.30
C HIS A 53 14.61 -16.61 -10.46
N PRO A 54 13.28 -16.84 -10.25
CA PRO A 54 12.37 -17.34 -11.29
C PRO A 54 12.35 -16.49 -12.57
N ASN A 55 12.58 -15.18 -12.42
CA ASN A 55 12.77 -14.26 -13.53
C ASN A 55 14.17 -13.64 -13.47
N PRO A 56 15.14 -14.12 -14.28
CA PRO A 56 16.52 -13.61 -14.24
C PRO A 56 16.66 -12.12 -14.52
N VAL A 57 15.75 -11.52 -15.29
CA VAL A 57 15.76 -10.08 -15.60
C VAL A 57 15.61 -9.24 -14.32
N ASN A 58 14.85 -9.74 -13.36
CA ASN A 58 14.59 -9.06 -12.08
C ASN A 58 15.59 -9.43 -10.97
N ALA A 59 16.53 -10.35 -11.25
CA ALA A 59 17.46 -10.86 -10.24
C ALA A 59 18.56 -9.85 -9.88
N PHE A 60 18.69 -9.53 -8.59
CA PHE A 60 19.78 -8.69 -8.06
C PHE A 60 20.98 -9.50 -7.57
N ALA A 61 20.89 -10.84 -7.60
CA ALA A 61 21.96 -11.77 -7.23
C ALA A 61 21.76 -13.11 -7.93
N SER A 62 22.73 -14.02 -7.79
CA SER A 62 22.71 -15.35 -8.44
C SER A 62 21.63 -16.29 -7.89
N THR A 63 21.33 -16.21 -6.58
CA THR A 63 20.28 -17.00 -5.93
C THR A 63 19.13 -16.15 -5.45
N TYR A 64 17.97 -16.77 -5.27
CA TYR A 64 16.77 -16.08 -4.81
C TYR A 64 16.90 -15.55 -3.39
N GLY A 65 17.58 -16.29 -2.51
CA GLY A 65 17.86 -15.82 -1.14
C GLY A 65 18.79 -14.60 -1.13
N GLU A 66 19.88 -14.63 -1.88
CA GLU A 66 20.79 -13.48 -2.00
C GLU A 66 20.10 -12.28 -2.67
N HIS A 67 19.24 -12.53 -3.67
CA HIS A 67 18.40 -11.47 -4.25
C HIS A 67 17.54 -10.79 -3.16
N LYS A 68 16.88 -11.55 -2.28
CA LYS A 68 16.11 -11.00 -1.17
C LYS A 68 16.98 -10.24 -0.18
N ARG A 69 18.18 -10.74 0.16
CA ARG A 69 19.14 -10.02 1.01
C ARG A 69 19.54 -8.66 0.43
N LYS A 70 19.67 -8.55 -0.89
CA LYS A 70 20.00 -7.28 -1.56
C LYS A 70 18.86 -6.25 -1.47
N LEU A 71 17.61 -6.70 -1.31
CA LEU A 71 16.43 -5.86 -1.25
C LEU A 71 15.98 -5.53 0.18
N ASP A 72 16.47 -6.27 1.18
CA ASP A 72 16.12 -6.01 2.56
C ASP A 72 16.92 -4.83 3.12
N LEU A 73 16.22 -3.91 3.77
CA LEU A 73 16.84 -2.82 4.52
C LEU A 73 16.93 -3.20 6.00
N SER A 74 18.03 -2.83 6.64
CA SER A 74 18.25 -3.07 8.06
C SER A 74 17.29 -2.24 8.94
N LYS A 75 17.09 -2.67 10.20
CA LYS A 75 16.34 -1.90 11.20
C LYS A 75 16.84 -0.45 11.31
N LYS A 76 18.16 -0.24 11.27
CA LYS A 76 18.77 1.10 11.32
C LYS A 76 18.33 1.97 10.15
N GLU A 77 18.27 1.41 8.94
CA GLU A 77 17.80 2.12 7.75
C GLU A 77 16.30 2.42 7.83
N HIS A 78 15.49 1.51 8.39
CA HIS A 78 14.07 1.77 8.63
C HIS A 78 13.85 2.92 9.64
N ILE A 79 14.66 3.01 10.72
CA ILE A 79 14.62 4.14 11.66
C ILE A 79 14.98 5.45 10.93
N GLU A 80 16.01 5.44 10.10
CA GLU A 80 16.43 6.60 9.32
C GLU A 80 15.36 7.02 8.31
N LEU A 81 14.74 6.05 7.61
CA LEU A 81 13.65 6.32 6.67
C LEU A 81 12.41 6.87 7.37
N LYS A 82 12.04 6.34 8.55
CA LYS A 82 10.93 6.88 9.32
C LYS A 82 11.16 8.36 9.64
N SER A 83 12.29 8.70 10.22
CA SER A 83 12.64 10.10 10.54
C SER A 83 12.63 10.98 9.28
N PHE A 84 13.07 10.45 8.15
CA PHE A 84 13.10 11.18 6.89
C PHE A 84 11.69 11.37 6.28
N VAL A 85 10.80 10.38 6.39
CA VAL A 85 9.38 10.47 6.00
C VAL A 85 8.67 11.54 6.83
N GLU A 86 8.85 11.51 8.16
CA GLU A 86 8.25 12.47 9.09
C GLU A 86 8.76 13.90 8.85
N TYR A 87 10.05 14.08 8.60
CA TYR A 87 10.64 15.36 8.22
C TYR A 87 10.02 15.94 6.95
N ASN A 88 9.59 15.09 6.01
CA ASN A 88 8.92 15.48 4.78
C ASN A 88 7.38 15.58 4.92
N GLY A 89 6.85 15.58 6.15
CA GLY A 89 5.44 15.82 6.46
C GLY A 89 4.50 14.64 6.17
N MET A 90 5.03 13.44 6.02
CA MET A 90 4.27 12.20 5.78
C MET A 90 4.43 11.23 6.96
N LYS A 91 3.65 10.18 6.97
CA LYS A 91 3.65 9.14 7.98
C LYS A 91 4.33 7.89 7.45
N TYR A 92 5.03 7.18 8.33
CA TYR A 92 5.77 5.97 7.99
C TYR A 92 4.97 4.73 8.36
N ALA A 93 4.88 3.76 7.43
CA ALA A 93 4.26 2.46 7.66
C ALA A 93 5.13 1.32 7.11
N CYS A 94 4.88 0.11 7.59
CA CYS A 94 5.63 -1.06 7.12
C CYS A 94 4.76 -2.32 7.06
N SER A 95 4.89 -3.08 5.98
CA SER A 95 4.43 -4.47 5.93
C SER A 95 5.49 -5.37 6.54
N VAL A 96 5.06 -6.33 7.38
CA VAL A 96 5.96 -7.31 8.02
C VAL A 96 5.63 -8.72 7.53
N CYS A 97 6.67 -9.52 7.28
CA CYS A 97 6.51 -10.82 6.65
C CYS A 97 6.92 -12.01 7.52
N ASP A 98 7.50 -11.77 8.69
CA ASP A 98 7.93 -12.80 9.63
C ASP A 98 8.10 -12.24 11.05
N ASP A 99 8.30 -13.13 12.02
CA ASP A 99 8.39 -12.81 13.44
C ASP A 99 9.57 -11.90 13.79
N LYS A 100 10.69 -12.02 13.10
CA LYS A 100 11.88 -11.18 13.33
C LYS A 100 11.67 -9.80 12.72
N ALA A 101 11.13 -9.73 11.51
CA ALA A 101 10.72 -8.48 10.87
C ALA A 101 9.73 -7.71 11.76
N LEU A 102 8.74 -8.40 12.35
CA LEU A 102 7.81 -7.80 13.31
C LEU A 102 8.53 -7.19 14.50
N ALA A 103 9.42 -7.96 15.16
CA ALA A 103 10.15 -7.47 16.32
C ALA A 103 10.99 -6.22 15.99
N GLU A 104 11.65 -6.19 14.84
CA GLU A 104 12.43 -5.04 14.39
C GLU A 104 11.55 -3.81 14.11
N ILE A 105 10.39 -4.00 13.45
CA ILE A 105 9.50 -2.88 13.06
C ILE A 105 8.71 -2.32 14.25
N VAL A 106 8.36 -3.14 15.23
CA VAL A 106 7.77 -2.62 16.49
C VAL A 106 8.70 -1.62 17.17
N GLU A 107 10.01 -1.85 17.17
CA GLU A 107 10.99 -0.89 17.69
C GLU A 107 11.11 0.40 16.84
N VAL A 108 10.87 0.32 15.52
CA VAL A 108 10.81 1.50 14.63
C VAL A 108 9.60 2.39 14.95
N LYS A 109 8.53 1.81 15.53
CA LYS A 109 7.28 2.51 15.87
C LYS A 109 6.62 3.17 14.66
N PRO A 110 6.15 2.39 13.67
CA PRO A 110 5.44 2.92 12.49
C PRO A 110 4.08 3.53 12.87
N ASP A 111 3.44 4.25 11.97
CA ASP A 111 2.04 4.68 12.16
C ASP A 111 1.06 3.51 12.12
N TYR A 112 1.36 2.49 11.31
CA TYR A 112 0.68 1.20 11.33
C TYR A 112 1.58 0.07 10.81
N ILE A 113 1.25 -1.15 11.21
CA ILE A 113 1.84 -2.39 10.67
C ILE A 113 0.85 -3.03 9.72
N LYS A 114 1.32 -3.50 8.54
CA LYS A 114 0.45 -4.17 7.57
C LYS A 114 0.80 -5.66 7.43
N VAL A 115 -0.26 -6.49 7.41
CA VAL A 115 -0.23 -7.90 7.01
C VAL A 115 -0.49 -7.96 5.51
N PRO A 116 0.46 -8.42 4.69
CA PRO A 116 0.26 -8.56 3.24
C PRO A 116 -0.71 -9.71 2.92
N SER A 117 -1.30 -9.70 1.71
CA SER A 117 -2.24 -10.72 1.25
C SER A 117 -1.71 -12.15 1.38
N ALA A 118 -0.41 -12.35 1.19
CA ALA A 118 0.23 -13.65 1.30
C ALA A 118 0.20 -14.26 2.73
N LEU A 119 -0.05 -13.45 3.75
CA LEU A 119 0.00 -13.86 5.17
C LEU A 119 -1.34 -13.66 5.90
N ASN A 120 -2.40 -13.25 5.23
CA ASN A 120 -3.69 -12.99 5.86
C ASN A 120 -4.38 -14.25 6.42
N HIS A 121 -3.94 -15.43 6.02
CA HIS A 121 -4.39 -16.74 6.51
C HIS A 121 -3.64 -17.19 7.77
N ASP A 122 -2.47 -16.60 8.10
CA ASP A 122 -1.70 -16.96 9.30
C ASP A 122 -2.25 -16.21 10.53
N LEU A 123 -3.31 -16.80 11.11
CA LEU A 123 -3.96 -16.25 12.31
C LEU A 123 -3.03 -16.21 13.52
N ARG A 124 -2.03 -17.10 13.60
CA ARG A 124 -0.98 -17.07 14.64
C ARG A 124 -0.14 -15.79 14.50
N PHE A 125 0.30 -15.47 13.29
CA PHE A 125 1.09 -14.28 13.03
C PHE A 125 0.29 -13.00 13.28
N ILE A 126 -0.96 -12.95 12.82
CA ILE A 126 -1.87 -11.81 13.09
C ILE A 126 -2.07 -11.62 14.61
N ASN A 127 -2.28 -12.70 15.37
CA ASN A 127 -2.40 -12.61 16.83
C ASN A 127 -1.11 -12.12 17.49
N LYS A 128 0.05 -12.55 16.98
CA LYS A 128 1.34 -12.08 17.46
C LYS A 128 1.50 -10.57 17.23
N ILE A 129 1.15 -10.07 16.04
CA ILE A 129 1.13 -8.63 15.76
C ILE A 129 0.22 -7.91 16.77
N ALA A 130 -1.02 -8.38 16.93
CA ALA A 130 -2.00 -7.75 17.83
C ALA A 130 -1.58 -7.74 19.30
N SER A 131 -0.77 -8.71 19.75
CA SER A 131 -0.27 -8.82 21.12
C SER A 131 1.05 -8.09 21.39
N THR A 132 1.82 -7.75 20.35
CA THR A 132 3.13 -7.09 20.49
C THR A 132 3.13 -5.65 20.01
N TRP A 133 2.10 -5.23 19.28
CA TRP A 133 1.92 -3.92 18.73
C TRP A 133 0.56 -3.34 19.13
N ASP A 134 0.56 -2.19 19.81
CA ASP A 134 -0.68 -1.55 20.30
C ASP A 134 -1.30 -0.58 19.29
N GLY A 135 -0.59 -0.25 18.21
CA GLY A 135 -1.05 0.65 17.16
C GLY A 135 -1.96 -0.02 16.12
N PRO A 136 -2.34 0.72 15.06
CA PRO A 136 -3.21 0.20 14.00
C PRO A 136 -2.59 -0.97 13.23
N ILE A 137 -3.45 -1.93 12.85
CA ILE A 137 -3.10 -3.12 12.08
C ILE A 137 -3.88 -3.08 10.78
N HIS A 138 -3.19 -3.07 9.67
CA HIS A 138 -3.80 -3.09 8.34
C HIS A 138 -3.67 -4.49 7.74
N ILE A 139 -4.74 -5.04 7.15
CA ILE A 139 -4.76 -6.41 6.61
C ILE A 139 -5.31 -6.39 5.19
N SER A 140 -4.52 -6.87 4.23
CA SER A 140 -4.96 -7.06 2.85
C SER A 140 -5.74 -8.36 2.68
N LEU A 141 -6.88 -8.29 1.96
CA LEU A 141 -7.78 -9.42 1.71
C LEU A 141 -7.60 -10.07 0.33
N GLY A 142 -6.52 -9.79 -0.36
CA GLY A 142 -6.22 -10.44 -1.64
C GLY A 142 -5.99 -11.95 -1.47
N MET A 143 -6.28 -12.73 -2.53
CA MET A 143 -6.14 -14.19 -2.58
C MET A 143 -6.99 -14.93 -1.55
N THR A 144 -8.10 -14.35 -1.09
CA THR A 144 -9.03 -14.97 -0.14
C THR A 144 -10.42 -15.15 -0.74
N SER A 145 -11.08 -16.25 -0.37
CA SER A 145 -12.50 -16.46 -0.60
C SER A 145 -13.35 -15.67 0.40
N LYS A 146 -14.63 -15.54 0.11
CA LYS A 146 -15.58 -14.88 1.02
C LYS A 146 -15.60 -15.52 2.41
N ASP A 147 -15.61 -16.86 2.47
CA ASP A 147 -15.63 -17.60 3.73
C ASP A 147 -14.36 -17.38 4.57
N GLU A 148 -13.20 -17.27 3.90
CA GLU A 148 -11.94 -16.93 4.58
C GLU A 148 -11.94 -15.51 5.11
N VAL A 149 -12.48 -14.56 4.37
CA VAL A 149 -12.65 -13.16 4.83
C VAL A 149 -13.56 -13.11 6.07
N GLU A 150 -14.72 -13.80 6.06
CA GLU A 150 -15.62 -13.84 7.20
C GLU A 150 -14.95 -14.46 8.45
N LYS A 151 -14.21 -15.55 8.29
CA LYS A 151 -13.43 -16.19 9.37
C LYS A 151 -12.36 -15.26 9.92
N LEU A 152 -11.61 -14.58 9.03
CA LEU A 152 -10.57 -13.63 9.42
C LEU A 152 -11.16 -12.45 10.20
N MET A 153 -12.26 -11.87 9.72
CA MET A 153 -12.94 -10.75 10.39
C MET A 153 -13.46 -11.18 11.76
N ALA A 154 -14.09 -12.36 11.86
CA ALA A 154 -14.55 -12.92 13.14
C ALA A 154 -13.38 -13.16 14.10
N TYR A 155 -12.24 -13.61 13.61
CA TYR A 155 -11.04 -13.78 14.44
C TYR A 155 -10.52 -12.46 14.99
N CYS A 156 -10.54 -11.39 14.17
CA CYS A 156 -10.04 -10.06 14.54
C CYS A 156 -10.99 -9.29 15.48
N ILE A 157 -12.19 -9.79 15.79
CA ILE A 157 -13.22 -9.05 16.51
C ILE A 157 -12.74 -8.47 17.86
N LYS A 158 -11.86 -9.18 18.56
CA LYS A 158 -11.31 -8.77 19.87
C LYS A 158 -10.34 -7.58 19.83
N PHE A 159 -9.88 -7.17 18.62
CA PHE A 159 -9.03 -6.00 18.40
C PHE A 159 -9.44 -5.23 17.14
N MET A 160 -10.72 -5.35 16.75
CA MET A 160 -11.28 -4.80 15.52
C MET A 160 -11.19 -3.26 15.45
N ASP A 161 -11.21 -2.59 16.60
CA ASP A 161 -11.05 -1.15 16.73
C ASP A 161 -9.73 -0.61 16.17
N ARG A 162 -8.71 -1.48 16.08
CA ARG A 162 -7.38 -1.19 15.53
C ARG A 162 -7.18 -1.72 14.11
N VAL A 163 -8.17 -2.42 13.53
CA VAL A 163 -7.99 -3.11 12.23
C VAL A 163 -8.56 -2.31 11.08
N VAL A 164 -7.78 -2.20 10.01
CA VAL A 164 -8.22 -1.70 8.70
C VAL A 164 -8.04 -2.80 7.66
N PHE A 165 -9.14 -3.30 7.11
CA PHE A 165 -9.11 -4.25 6.01
C PHE A 165 -9.01 -3.54 4.66
N TYR A 166 -8.20 -4.11 3.77
CA TYR A 166 -8.02 -3.66 2.40
C TYR A 166 -8.56 -4.67 1.41
N ASP A 167 -9.47 -4.22 0.57
CA ASP A 167 -9.79 -4.92 -0.67
C ASP A 167 -8.57 -4.90 -1.60
N CYS A 168 -8.27 -6.02 -2.23
CA CYS A 168 -7.06 -6.17 -3.02
C CYS A 168 -7.21 -7.27 -4.07
N THR A 169 -6.88 -6.95 -5.31
CA THR A 169 -6.60 -7.96 -6.35
C THR A 169 -5.10 -8.16 -6.43
N SER A 170 -4.61 -9.29 -5.94
CA SER A 170 -3.16 -9.60 -5.90
C SER A 170 -2.69 -10.21 -7.23
N ASP A 171 -2.87 -9.46 -8.33
CA ASP A 171 -2.34 -9.81 -9.66
C ASP A 171 -1.10 -8.96 -9.97
N TYR A 172 0.07 -9.58 -9.91
CA TYR A 172 1.36 -8.93 -10.19
C TYR A 172 1.73 -8.93 -11.68
N THR A 173 0.84 -9.39 -12.56
CA THR A 173 1.02 -9.23 -14.02
C THR A 173 0.67 -7.81 -14.48
N GLY A 174 -0.22 -7.13 -13.75
CA GLY A 174 -0.72 -5.81 -14.07
C GLY A 174 -1.66 -5.76 -15.29
N ASN A 175 -2.17 -6.91 -15.75
CA ASN A 175 -2.97 -7.02 -16.96
C ASN A 175 -4.31 -7.77 -16.73
N GLY A 176 -4.48 -8.40 -15.58
CA GLY A 176 -5.69 -9.18 -15.26
C GLY A 176 -6.88 -8.28 -14.88
N PRO A 177 -8.08 -8.88 -14.71
CA PRO A 177 -9.24 -8.17 -14.23
C PRO A 177 -9.02 -7.66 -12.81
N VAL A 178 -9.49 -6.46 -12.52
CA VAL A 178 -9.45 -5.86 -11.18
C VAL A 178 -10.80 -6.04 -10.53
N TYR A 179 -10.80 -6.69 -9.36
CA TYR A 179 -11.98 -6.86 -8.53
C TYR A 179 -11.98 -5.82 -7.42
N MET A 180 -13.12 -5.22 -7.14
CA MET A 180 -13.25 -4.28 -6.03
C MET A 180 -14.70 -4.26 -5.51
N SER A 181 -14.84 -3.93 -4.23
CA SER A 181 -16.11 -3.80 -3.55
C SER A 181 -16.97 -2.69 -4.18
N GLU A 182 -18.28 -2.91 -4.28
CA GLU A 182 -19.22 -1.88 -4.75
C GLU A 182 -19.32 -0.72 -3.77
N LYS A 183 -19.20 -1.01 -2.47
CA LYS A 183 -19.22 -0.03 -1.38
C LYS A 183 -18.23 -0.42 -0.29
N TYR A 184 -17.48 0.55 0.19
CA TYR A 184 -16.57 0.40 1.31
C TYR A 184 -17.25 0.78 2.62
N SER A 185 -17.31 -0.17 3.56
CA SER A 185 -17.90 0.01 4.90
C SER A 185 -17.05 -0.67 5.97
N MET A 186 -17.13 -2.01 6.12
CA MET A 186 -16.23 -2.77 6.99
C MET A 186 -14.82 -2.89 6.39
N VAL A 187 -14.72 -3.11 5.08
CA VAL A 187 -13.47 -2.96 4.33
C VAL A 187 -13.30 -1.47 4.04
N LYS A 188 -12.26 -0.85 4.55
CA LYS A 188 -12.04 0.59 4.45
C LYS A 188 -10.92 0.99 3.49
N GLY A 189 -10.11 0.04 3.09
CA GLY A 189 -8.96 0.26 2.23
C GLY A 189 -9.09 -0.42 0.88
N TYR A 190 -8.38 0.13 -0.11
CA TYR A 190 -8.16 -0.48 -1.41
C TYR A 190 -6.66 -0.47 -1.72
N SER A 191 -6.08 -1.64 -1.99
CA SER A 191 -4.67 -1.83 -2.37
C SER A 191 -4.59 -2.35 -3.79
N CYS A 192 -4.01 -1.56 -4.70
CA CYS A 192 -4.03 -1.80 -6.13
C CYS A 192 -2.66 -2.28 -6.66
N HIS A 193 -2.69 -3.33 -7.49
CA HIS A 193 -1.54 -3.86 -8.23
C HIS A 193 -1.69 -3.66 -9.74
N TYR A 194 -2.52 -2.72 -10.16
CA TYR A 194 -2.67 -2.32 -11.56
C TYR A 194 -2.12 -0.89 -11.73
N PRO A 195 -1.25 -0.63 -12.74
CA PRO A 195 -0.54 0.63 -12.87
C PRO A 195 -1.39 1.76 -13.51
N ASP A 196 -2.62 1.93 -13.03
CA ASP A 196 -3.53 2.98 -13.47
C ASP A 196 -4.24 3.64 -12.27
N PRO A 197 -4.19 4.98 -12.13
CA PRO A 197 -4.81 5.69 -11.03
C PRO A 197 -6.36 5.64 -11.03
N ALA A 198 -6.99 5.31 -12.14
CA ALA A 198 -8.46 5.26 -12.26
C ALA A 198 -9.10 4.34 -11.23
N PHE A 199 -8.50 3.18 -10.95
CA PHE A 199 -9.03 2.23 -9.96
C PHE A 199 -9.06 2.82 -8.54
N GLY A 200 -8.03 3.56 -8.15
CA GLY A 200 -8.00 4.26 -6.86
C GLY A 200 -9.04 5.37 -6.76
N ILE A 201 -9.29 6.09 -7.85
CA ILE A 201 -10.33 7.12 -7.92
C ILE A 201 -11.72 6.48 -7.76
N VAL A 202 -11.98 5.35 -8.44
CA VAL A 202 -13.23 4.61 -8.32
C VAL A 202 -13.42 4.08 -6.90
N ALA A 203 -12.39 3.48 -6.29
CA ALA A 203 -12.46 3.00 -4.92
C ALA A 203 -12.77 4.15 -3.93
N ALA A 204 -12.10 5.29 -4.08
CA ALA A 204 -12.36 6.49 -3.29
C ALA A 204 -13.79 7.00 -3.46
N SER A 205 -14.32 7.02 -4.68
CA SER A 205 -15.73 7.43 -4.96
C SER A 205 -16.75 6.46 -4.36
N ARG A 206 -16.37 5.20 -4.15
CA ARG A 206 -17.19 4.17 -3.47
C ARG A 206 -17.06 4.20 -1.94
N GLY A 207 -16.28 5.12 -1.39
CA GLY A 207 -16.15 5.34 0.05
C GLY A 207 -14.93 4.68 0.70
N ALA A 208 -13.95 4.19 -0.06
CA ALA A 208 -12.68 3.76 0.52
C ALA A 208 -11.99 4.94 1.22
N GLU A 209 -11.53 4.72 2.45
CA GLU A 209 -10.85 5.72 3.28
C GLU A 209 -9.30 5.69 3.08
N TRP A 210 -8.79 4.57 2.58
CA TRP A 210 -7.39 4.29 2.35
C TRP A 210 -7.17 3.79 0.93
N ILE A 211 -6.27 4.45 0.19
CA ILE A 211 -5.89 4.04 -1.18
C ILE A 211 -4.39 3.80 -1.20
N GLU A 212 -3.99 2.59 -1.55
CA GLU A 212 -2.60 2.17 -1.61
C GLU A 212 -2.20 1.74 -3.00
N TYR A 213 -1.05 2.21 -3.45
CA TYR A 213 -0.39 1.78 -4.69
C TYR A 213 1.10 1.56 -4.47
N HIS A 214 1.64 0.52 -5.12
CA HIS A 214 3.07 0.46 -5.34
C HIS A 214 3.54 1.70 -6.10
N THR A 215 4.72 2.20 -5.75
CA THR A 215 5.25 3.45 -6.30
C THR A 215 6.66 3.26 -6.78
N THR A 216 6.98 3.84 -7.94
CA THR A 216 8.30 3.80 -8.58
C THR A 216 8.67 5.13 -9.22
N PHE A 217 9.92 5.32 -9.58
CA PHE A 217 10.31 6.37 -10.53
C PHE A 217 10.05 5.97 -11.97
N ASP A 218 10.26 4.67 -12.29
CA ASP A 218 10.17 4.16 -13.64
C ASP A 218 9.75 2.69 -13.62
N ARG A 219 8.70 2.34 -14.36
CA ARG A 219 8.17 0.98 -14.49
C ARG A 219 9.10 0.02 -15.21
N GLU A 220 10.01 0.55 -16.03
CA GLU A 220 11.02 -0.25 -16.74
C GLU A 220 12.26 -0.55 -15.87
N SER A 221 12.30 -0.02 -14.64
CA SER A 221 13.36 -0.34 -13.69
C SER A 221 13.39 -1.83 -13.41
N LYS A 222 14.61 -2.36 -13.17
CA LYS A 222 14.83 -3.74 -12.73
C LYS A 222 14.17 -3.99 -11.37
N GLY A 223 13.36 -5.03 -11.26
CA GLY A 223 12.66 -5.45 -10.02
C GLY A 223 11.25 -5.93 -10.32
N THR A 224 10.65 -6.66 -9.38
CA THR A 224 9.35 -7.32 -9.57
C THR A 224 8.18 -6.37 -9.53
N ASP A 225 8.23 -5.35 -8.65
CA ASP A 225 7.06 -4.54 -8.32
C ASP A 225 6.96 -3.26 -9.17
N HIS A 226 8.00 -2.93 -9.94
CA HIS A 226 8.01 -1.71 -10.75
C HIS A 226 6.90 -1.68 -11.80
N LYS A 227 6.64 -2.81 -12.48
CA LYS A 227 5.65 -2.89 -13.56
C LYS A 227 4.21 -2.60 -13.10
N ILE A 228 3.87 -2.97 -11.86
CA ILE A 228 2.54 -2.79 -11.29
C ILE A 228 2.40 -1.47 -10.52
N SER A 229 3.44 -0.65 -10.52
CA SER A 229 3.51 0.58 -9.73
C SER A 229 2.99 1.78 -10.51
N LEU A 230 2.44 2.74 -9.79
CA LEU A 230 2.35 4.11 -10.28
C LEU A 230 3.72 4.78 -10.18
N THR A 231 4.04 5.62 -11.15
CA THR A 231 5.18 6.53 -10.99
C THR A 231 4.90 7.55 -9.90
N THR A 232 5.95 8.15 -9.32
CA THR A 232 5.78 9.23 -8.32
C THR A 232 4.95 10.40 -8.87
N HIS A 233 4.99 10.65 -10.18
CA HIS A 233 4.17 11.66 -10.84
C HIS A 233 2.69 11.26 -10.87
N GLU A 234 2.39 10.01 -11.24
CA GLU A 234 1.02 9.47 -11.26
C GLU A 234 0.43 9.41 -9.85
N MET A 235 1.24 9.08 -8.81
CA MET A 235 0.81 9.14 -7.42
C MET A 235 0.38 10.56 -7.00
N LYS A 236 1.10 11.60 -7.40
CA LYS A 236 0.70 12.99 -7.16
C LYS A 236 -0.60 13.33 -7.87
N SER A 237 -0.75 12.89 -9.12
CA SER A 237 -1.94 13.08 -9.94
C SER A 237 -3.16 12.38 -9.31
N LEU A 238 -3.00 11.12 -8.89
CA LEU A 238 -4.02 10.35 -8.15
C LEU A 238 -4.49 11.13 -6.92
N GLY A 239 -3.55 11.59 -6.08
CA GLY A 239 -3.87 12.33 -4.87
C GLY A 239 -4.65 13.61 -5.14
N ARG A 240 -4.25 14.36 -6.16
CA ARG A 240 -4.99 15.56 -6.62
C ARG A 240 -6.39 15.21 -7.10
N SER A 241 -6.54 14.16 -7.90
CA SER A 241 -7.84 13.72 -8.42
C SER A 241 -8.78 13.31 -7.29
N ILE A 242 -8.28 12.53 -6.33
CA ILE A 242 -9.06 12.12 -5.15
C ILE A 242 -9.47 13.34 -4.30
N ALA A 243 -8.59 14.30 -4.10
CA ALA A 243 -8.93 15.52 -3.37
C ALA A 243 -10.05 16.32 -4.05
N LEU A 244 -10.16 16.25 -5.38
CA LEU A 244 -11.25 16.90 -6.14
C LEU A 244 -12.59 16.20 -5.97
N LEU A 245 -12.66 14.92 -5.58
CA LEU A 245 -13.92 14.22 -5.33
C LEU A 245 -14.77 14.93 -4.27
N SER A 246 -14.15 15.59 -3.30
CA SER A 246 -14.86 16.37 -2.26
C SER A 246 -15.65 17.55 -2.82
N LYS A 247 -15.38 17.98 -4.05
CA LYS A 247 -16.13 19.05 -4.74
C LYS A 247 -17.39 18.54 -5.45
N ILE A 248 -17.55 17.22 -5.59
CA ILE A 248 -18.72 16.63 -6.19
C ILE A 248 -19.87 16.67 -5.19
N GLN A 249 -20.96 17.32 -5.57
CA GLN A 249 -22.16 17.44 -4.77
C GLN A 249 -23.36 16.85 -5.54
N ALA A 250 -24.37 16.42 -4.80
CA ALA A 250 -25.64 16.08 -5.41
C ALA A 250 -26.22 17.32 -6.10
N ARG A 251 -26.80 17.13 -7.31
CA ARG A 251 -27.45 18.25 -8.01
C ARG A 251 -28.67 18.72 -7.19
N PRO A 252 -28.76 20.01 -6.82
CA PRO A 252 -29.93 20.55 -6.12
C PRO A 252 -31.16 20.51 -7.01
N GLU A 253 -32.36 20.53 -6.39
CA GLU A 253 -33.63 20.58 -7.13
C GLU A 253 -33.77 21.87 -7.94
N ASP A 254 -33.32 22.98 -7.32
CA ASP A 254 -33.28 24.29 -7.98
C ASP A 254 -31.99 24.53 -8.76
N VAL A 255 -31.95 25.62 -9.53
CA VAL A 255 -30.75 26.07 -10.24
C VAL A 255 -29.63 26.34 -9.26
N PRO A 256 -28.47 25.66 -9.38
CA PRO A 256 -27.31 25.88 -8.52
C PRO A 256 -26.94 27.36 -8.45
N ILE A 257 -26.54 27.85 -7.27
CA ILE A 257 -26.24 29.26 -7.06
C ILE A 257 -25.15 29.79 -8.01
N ASN A 258 -24.18 28.96 -8.32
CA ASN A 258 -23.08 29.27 -9.25
C ASN A 258 -23.49 29.27 -10.73
N GLU A 259 -24.69 28.78 -11.07
CA GLU A 259 -25.23 28.77 -12.44
C GLU A 259 -26.26 29.87 -12.68
N ARG A 260 -26.75 30.57 -11.64
CA ARG A 260 -27.89 31.53 -11.75
C ARG A 260 -27.56 32.70 -12.67
N ALA A 261 -26.37 33.30 -12.51
CA ALA A 261 -25.95 34.42 -13.36
C ALA A 261 -25.81 34.03 -14.84
N ASP A 262 -25.26 32.82 -15.09
CA ASP A 262 -25.15 32.31 -16.46
C ASP A 262 -26.50 31.92 -17.05
N ARG A 263 -27.41 31.40 -16.21
CA ARG A 263 -28.80 31.14 -16.65
C ARG A 263 -29.49 32.40 -17.13
N GLU A 264 -29.44 33.52 -16.36
CA GLU A 264 -30.03 34.78 -16.74
C GLU A 264 -29.46 35.35 -18.04
N ARG A 265 -28.18 35.18 -18.26
CA ARG A 265 -27.47 35.64 -19.46
C ARG A 265 -27.69 34.76 -20.70
N LEU A 266 -27.74 33.45 -20.52
CA LEU A 266 -27.70 32.47 -21.63
C LEU A 266 -29.03 31.81 -21.95
N LYS A 267 -30.02 31.91 -21.06
CA LYS A 267 -31.38 31.38 -21.25
C LYS A 267 -32.37 32.51 -21.04
N PRO A 268 -32.67 33.28 -22.08
CA PRO A 268 -33.67 34.35 -22.05
C PRO A 268 -35.08 33.82 -21.77
#